data_c23ac80f96376720b9d97c9d0633d311
#
_entry.id   c23ac80f96376720b9d97c9d0633d311
#
_cell.length_a   1.000
_cell.length_b   1.000
_cell.length_c   1.000
_cell.angle_alpha   90.00
_cell.angle_beta   90.00
_cell.angle_gamma   90.00
#
_symmetry.space_group_name_H-M   'P 1'
#
loop_
_entity.id
_entity.type
_entity.pdbx_description
1 polymer ?
#
loop_
_entity_poly.entity_id
_entity_poly.type
_entity_poly.pdbx_seq_one_letter_code
_entity_poly.pdbx_strand_id
1 'polypeptide(L)'
;MGKENINILTQYADAMARVKYLRTAITKLEDKLYKLETTDYGLVSDVVTKGKKGGKPLGTVKITGFRVEEYRKTVENLEERKLLLKHREEELLELMNQAEEFIEGIEDIELRNIFTFHYIEDMPWMQVALNMNEIYKDRYYTPDSCRKKNDRYFIKNL
;
A
#
# COMPACT_ATOMS: atom_id res chain seq x y z
N MET A 1 -13.55 -18.25 22.10
CA MET A 1 -12.13 -17.93 21.83
C MET A 1 -11.73 -18.11 20.36
N GLY A 2 -12.16 -19.12 19.63
CA GLY A 2 -11.72 -19.34 18.24
C GLY A 2 -12.11 -18.27 17.20
N LYS A 3 -13.30 -17.69 17.27
CA LYS A 3 -13.80 -16.74 16.28
C LYS A 3 -13.14 -15.36 16.30
N GLU A 4 -12.76 -14.86 17.48
CA GLU A 4 -12.08 -13.56 17.60
C GLU A 4 -10.63 -13.64 17.10
N ASN A 5 -9.96 -14.75 17.34
CA ASN A 5 -8.56 -14.95 16.97
C ASN A 5 -8.34 -15.17 15.47
N ILE A 6 -9.30 -15.79 14.78
CA ILE A 6 -9.29 -15.94 13.31
C ILE A 6 -9.43 -14.56 12.64
N ASN A 7 -10.21 -13.69 13.25
CA ASN A 7 -10.44 -12.34 12.76
C ASN A 7 -9.15 -11.49 12.78
N ILE A 8 -8.23 -11.73 13.75
CA ILE A 8 -7.01 -10.91 13.88
C ILE A 8 -6.06 -11.06 12.68
N LEU A 9 -5.86 -12.27 12.16
CA LEU A 9 -5.01 -12.49 10.98
C LEU A 9 -5.61 -11.82 9.74
N THR A 10 -6.92 -11.86 9.58
CA THR A 10 -7.61 -11.18 8.48
C THR A 10 -7.53 -9.67 8.63
N GLN A 11 -7.74 -9.13 9.82
CA GLN A 11 -7.61 -7.70 10.10
C GLN A 11 -6.18 -7.20 9.85
N TYR A 12 -5.18 -7.96 10.26
CA TYR A 12 -3.78 -7.64 10.00
C TYR A 12 -3.47 -7.63 8.50
N ALA A 13 -3.91 -8.64 7.74
CA ALA A 13 -3.72 -8.70 6.28
C ALA A 13 -4.40 -7.51 5.58
N ASP A 14 -5.62 -7.16 5.97
CA ASP A 14 -6.36 -6.01 5.44
C ASP A 14 -5.67 -4.68 5.77
N ALA A 15 -5.17 -4.52 7.00
CA ALA A 15 -4.43 -3.34 7.42
C ALA A 15 -3.13 -3.20 6.62
N MET A 16 -2.39 -4.30 6.42
CA MET A 16 -1.17 -4.33 5.60
C MET A 16 -1.45 -3.92 4.15
N ALA A 17 -2.52 -4.43 3.55
CA ALA A 17 -2.93 -4.06 2.20
C ALA A 17 -3.25 -2.56 2.09
N ARG A 18 -3.90 -1.97 3.10
CA ARG A 18 -4.19 -0.52 3.15
C ARG A 18 -2.93 0.33 3.27
N VAL A 19 -1.98 -0.07 4.12
CA VAL A 19 -0.68 0.61 4.25
C VAL A 19 0.10 0.56 2.93
N LYS A 20 0.15 -0.59 2.26
CA LYS A 20 0.77 -0.72 0.93
C LYS A 20 0.12 0.19 -0.11
N TYR A 21 -1.23 0.25 -0.12
CA TYR A 21 -1.96 1.15 -1.01
C TYR A 21 -1.61 2.62 -0.76
N LEU A 22 -1.59 3.06 0.51
CA LEU A 22 -1.24 4.43 0.86
C LEU A 22 0.19 4.79 0.47
N ARG A 23 1.16 3.91 0.70
CA ARG A 23 2.55 4.12 0.26
C ARG A 23 2.63 4.30 -1.25
N THR A 24 1.95 3.45 -2.02
CA THR A 24 1.89 3.58 -3.49
C THR A 24 1.23 4.89 -3.93
N ALA A 25 0.16 5.30 -3.26
CA ALA A 25 -0.52 6.56 -3.56
C ALA A 25 0.35 7.78 -3.25
N ILE A 26 1.12 7.73 -2.16
CA ILE A 26 2.08 8.79 -1.80
C ILE A 26 3.18 8.89 -2.86
N THR A 27 3.79 7.77 -3.26
CA THR A 27 4.81 7.76 -4.33
C THR A 27 4.29 8.39 -5.61
N LYS A 28 3.05 8.08 -6.02
CA LYS A 28 2.44 8.69 -7.21
C LYS A 28 2.25 10.21 -7.08
N LEU A 29 1.94 10.71 -5.89
CA LEU A 29 1.82 12.15 -5.63
C LEU A 29 3.19 12.83 -5.61
N GLU A 30 4.20 12.19 -5.04
CA GLU A 30 5.58 12.66 -5.06
C GLU A 30 6.13 12.73 -6.49
N ASP A 31 5.89 11.72 -7.32
CA ASP A 31 6.24 11.73 -8.74
C ASP A 31 5.51 12.84 -9.52
N LYS A 32 4.23 13.06 -9.20
CA LYS A 32 3.45 14.14 -9.80
C LYS A 32 4.01 15.50 -9.39
N LEU A 33 4.35 15.69 -8.12
CA LEU A 33 4.93 16.93 -7.61
C LEU A 33 6.28 17.20 -8.28
N TYR A 34 7.15 16.18 -8.36
CA TYR A 34 8.42 16.28 -9.05
C TYR A 34 8.26 16.70 -10.52
N LYS A 35 7.29 16.12 -11.22
CA LYS A 35 6.97 16.52 -12.62
C LYS A 35 6.51 17.97 -12.71
N LEU A 36 5.68 18.44 -11.78
CA LEU A 36 5.23 19.82 -11.74
C LEU A 36 6.39 20.79 -11.47
N GLU A 37 7.35 20.41 -10.65
CA GLU A 37 8.52 21.22 -10.31
C GLU A 37 9.57 21.27 -11.44
N THR A 38 9.73 20.15 -12.17
CA THR A 38 10.80 19.99 -13.16
C THR A 38 10.36 20.31 -14.59
N THR A 39 9.04 20.39 -14.86
CA THR A 39 8.54 20.74 -16.19
C THR A 39 8.73 22.24 -16.44
N ASP A 40 9.39 22.55 -17.55
CA ASP A 40 9.49 23.93 -18.03
C ASP A 40 8.15 24.33 -18.66
N TYR A 41 7.39 25.16 -17.96
CA TYR A 41 6.11 25.69 -18.43
C TYR A 41 6.27 26.98 -19.25
N GLY A 42 7.50 27.41 -19.51
CA GLY A 42 7.82 28.68 -20.17
C GLY A 42 7.53 29.91 -19.29
N LEU A 43 7.94 31.06 -19.76
CA LEU A 43 7.63 32.34 -19.10
C LEU A 43 6.12 32.61 -19.21
N VAL A 44 5.48 32.87 -18.09
CA VAL A 44 4.09 33.37 -18.07
C VAL A 44 4.09 34.76 -18.67
N SER A 45 3.66 34.89 -19.91
CA SER A 45 3.31 36.18 -20.43
C SER A 45 1.80 36.37 -20.29
N ASP A 46 1.41 37.47 -19.65
CA ASP A 46 0.01 37.85 -19.54
C ASP A 46 -0.61 37.99 -20.95
N VAL A 47 -1.90 37.66 -21.10
CA VAL A 47 -2.62 37.88 -22.36
C VAL A 47 -2.75 39.38 -22.57
N VAL A 48 -1.78 39.98 -23.26
CA VAL A 48 -1.94 41.34 -23.73
C VAL A 48 -2.72 41.26 -25.04
N THR A 49 -4.00 41.54 -24.96
CA THR A 49 -4.80 41.85 -26.14
C THR A 49 -4.25 43.15 -26.74
N LYS A 50 -3.26 43.03 -27.61
CA LYS A 50 -2.82 44.17 -28.45
C LYS A 50 -3.89 44.35 -29.54
N GLY A 51 -4.92 45.09 -29.20
CA GLY A 51 -5.90 45.58 -30.15
C GLY A 51 -6.00 47.09 -30.06
N LYS A 52 -5.68 47.78 -31.12
CA LYS A 52 -6.14 49.16 -31.30
C LYS A 52 -7.68 49.14 -31.19
N LYS A 53 -8.25 50.07 -30.42
CA LYS A 53 -9.71 50.23 -30.30
C LYS A 53 -10.32 50.30 -31.72
N GLY A 54 -11.07 49.21 -32.11
CA GLY A 54 -11.72 49.07 -33.42
C GLY A 54 -11.01 48.16 -34.45
N GLY A 55 -9.89 47.49 -34.11
CA GLY A 55 -9.20 46.52 -34.96
C GLY A 55 -9.59 45.07 -34.69
N LYS A 56 -9.45 44.17 -35.70
CA LYS A 56 -9.64 42.74 -35.52
C LYS A 56 -8.72 42.17 -34.44
N PRO A 57 -9.20 41.31 -33.55
CA PRO A 57 -8.35 40.69 -32.52
C PRO A 57 -7.27 39.83 -33.18
N LEU A 58 -6.01 40.12 -32.93
CA LEU A 58 -4.85 39.31 -33.28
C LEU A 58 -4.78 38.11 -32.32
N GLY A 59 -5.39 37.01 -32.70
CA GLY A 59 -5.20 35.70 -32.14
C GLY A 59 -5.09 35.54 -30.62
N THR A 60 -5.69 34.50 -30.07
CA THR A 60 -5.52 34.11 -28.67
C THR A 60 -4.20 33.36 -28.49
N VAL A 61 -3.23 33.96 -27.78
CA VAL A 61 -2.02 33.26 -27.36
C VAL A 61 -2.36 32.47 -26.11
N LYS A 62 -2.29 31.16 -26.17
CA LYS A 62 -2.47 30.28 -25.02
C LYS A 62 -1.18 30.29 -24.20
N ILE A 63 -1.22 30.91 -23.03
CA ILE A 63 -0.08 30.97 -22.13
C ILE A 63 -0.16 29.79 -21.18
N THR A 64 0.87 28.97 -21.15
CA THR A 64 1.06 27.89 -20.16
C THR A 64 2.10 28.35 -19.14
N GLY A 65 1.62 28.79 -17.97
CA GLY A 65 2.48 29.08 -16.83
C GLY A 65 2.51 27.93 -15.82
N PHE A 66 3.33 28.04 -14.78
CA PHE A 66 3.38 27.10 -13.67
C PHE A 66 1.99 26.91 -13.07
N ARG A 67 1.59 25.66 -12.85
CA ARG A 67 0.24 25.31 -12.35
C ARG A 67 0.17 25.44 -10.84
N VAL A 68 0.21 26.65 -10.32
CA VAL A 68 0.25 26.96 -8.88
C VAL A 68 -0.88 26.25 -8.12
N GLU A 69 -2.09 26.29 -8.62
CA GLU A 69 -3.26 25.70 -7.97
C GLU A 69 -3.17 24.16 -7.93
N GLU A 70 -2.70 23.54 -9.02
CA GLU A 70 -2.50 22.10 -9.07
C GLU A 70 -1.35 21.66 -8.17
N TYR A 71 -0.28 22.45 -8.12
CA TYR A 71 0.84 22.21 -7.20
C TYR A 71 0.37 22.26 -5.74
N ARG A 72 -0.31 23.33 -5.34
CA ARG A 72 -0.82 23.50 -3.99
C ARG A 72 -1.73 22.34 -3.56
N LYS A 73 -2.71 21.96 -4.40
CA LYS A 73 -3.58 20.81 -4.13
C LYS A 73 -2.83 19.50 -4.04
N THR A 74 -1.77 19.33 -4.83
CA THR A 74 -0.96 18.11 -4.78
C THR A 74 -0.17 18.04 -3.47
N VAL A 75 0.39 19.15 -3.00
CA VAL A 75 1.09 19.24 -1.70
C VAL A 75 0.13 18.96 -0.56
N GLU A 76 -1.03 19.61 -0.52
CA GLU A 76 -2.06 19.40 0.51
C GLU A 76 -2.49 17.91 0.59
N ASN A 77 -2.79 17.31 -0.56
CA ASN A 77 -3.15 15.89 -0.63
C ASN A 77 -2.01 14.96 -0.18
N LEU A 78 -0.76 15.32 -0.48
CA LEU A 78 0.41 14.55 -0.06
C LEU A 78 0.58 14.58 1.46
N GLU A 79 0.46 15.75 2.07
CA GLU A 79 0.55 15.92 3.53
C GLU A 79 -0.56 15.16 4.26
N GLU A 80 -1.80 15.26 3.79
CA GLU A 80 -2.94 14.52 4.35
C GLU A 80 -2.71 13.00 4.27
N ARG A 81 -2.21 12.49 3.13
CA ARG A 81 -1.94 11.07 2.97
C ARG A 81 -0.76 10.58 3.81
N LYS A 82 0.27 11.39 4.00
CA LYS A 82 1.40 11.07 4.90
C LYS A 82 0.94 10.99 6.35
N LEU A 83 0.08 11.90 6.79
CA LEU A 83 -0.50 11.84 8.12
C LEU A 83 -1.38 10.60 8.32
N LEU A 84 -2.23 10.29 7.34
CA LEU A 84 -3.06 9.09 7.35
C LEU A 84 -2.20 7.81 7.36
N LEU A 85 -1.12 7.76 6.58
CA LEU A 85 -0.20 6.63 6.57
C LEU A 85 0.40 6.39 7.95
N LYS A 86 0.89 7.43 8.61
CA LYS A 86 1.46 7.32 9.97
C LYS A 86 0.46 6.68 10.93
N HIS A 87 -0.77 7.15 10.95
CA HIS A 87 -1.82 6.59 11.80
C HIS A 87 -2.11 5.12 11.48
N ARG A 88 -2.17 4.75 10.18
CA ARG A 88 -2.40 3.36 9.76
C ARG A 88 -1.20 2.45 10.05
N GLU A 89 0.02 2.97 10.05
CA GLU A 89 1.20 2.21 10.45
C GLU A 89 1.22 1.93 11.97
N GLU A 90 0.75 2.85 12.79
CA GLU A 90 0.57 2.65 14.24
C GLU A 90 -0.47 1.55 14.52
N GLU A 91 -1.64 1.61 13.85
CA GLU A 91 -2.67 0.57 13.95
C GLU A 91 -2.16 -0.80 13.44
N LEU A 92 -1.40 -0.81 12.34
CA LEU A 92 -0.82 -2.03 11.78
C LEU A 92 0.16 -2.69 12.76
N LEU A 93 0.99 -1.91 13.45
CA LEU A 93 1.93 -2.43 14.43
C LEU A 93 1.21 -3.12 15.61
N GLU A 94 0.13 -2.53 16.09
CA GLU A 94 -0.70 -3.13 17.15
C GLU A 94 -1.33 -4.45 16.69
N LEU A 95 -1.90 -4.49 15.49
CA LEU A 95 -2.47 -5.71 14.90
C LEU A 95 -1.40 -6.78 14.64
N MET A 96 -0.19 -6.38 14.26
CA MET A 96 0.94 -7.29 14.06
C MET A 96 1.32 -7.99 15.37
N ASN A 97 1.46 -7.23 16.46
CA ASN A 97 1.76 -7.80 17.77
C ASN A 97 0.70 -8.82 18.20
N GLN A 98 -0.58 -8.50 18.01
CA GLN A 98 -1.69 -9.41 18.33
C GLN A 98 -1.68 -10.66 17.42
N ALA A 99 -1.34 -10.51 16.14
CA ALA A 99 -1.25 -11.62 15.20
C ALA A 99 -0.07 -12.55 15.54
N GLU A 100 1.08 -12.01 15.92
CA GLU A 100 2.24 -12.77 16.36
C GLU A 100 1.93 -13.54 17.65
N GLU A 101 1.33 -12.90 18.66
CA GLU A 101 0.91 -13.55 19.89
C GLU A 101 -0.06 -14.71 19.64
N PHE A 102 -1.02 -14.50 18.73
CA PHE A 102 -1.92 -15.56 18.31
C PHE A 102 -1.19 -16.74 17.65
N ILE A 103 -0.26 -16.45 16.73
CA ILE A 103 0.51 -17.48 16.03
C ILE A 103 1.40 -18.26 17.02
N GLU A 104 2.05 -17.60 17.97
CA GLU A 104 2.86 -18.25 18.99
C GLU A 104 2.04 -19.17 19.91
N GLY A 105 0.77 -18.87 20.11
CA GLY A 105 -0.17 -19.73 20.83
C GLY A 105 -0.56 -21.01 20.10
N ILE A 106 -0.21 -21.20 18.84
CA ILE A 106 -0.47 -22.41 18.07
C ILE A 106 0.51 -23.51 18.52
N GLU A 107 0.00 -24.64 19.02
CA GLU A 107 0.81 -25.76 19.52
C GLU A 107 1.62 -26.45 18.40
N ASP A 108 1.03 -26.59 17.22
CA ASP A 108 1.68 -27.19 16.04
C ASP A 108 2.75 -26.26 15.45
N ILE A 109 4.01 -26.59 15.68
CA ILE A 109 5.16 -25.81 15.21
C ILE A 109 5.18 -25.69 13.68
N GLU A 110 4.81 -26.74 12.97
CA GLU A 110 4.75 -26.72 11.49
C GLU A 110 3.72 -25.70 11.01
N LEU A 111 2.54 -25.72 11.63
CA LEU A 111 1.47 -24.77 11.31
C LEU A 111 1.85 -23.34 11.71
N ARG A 112 2.53 -23.18 12.84
CA ARG A 112 3.06 -21.87 13.29
C ARG A 112 4.01 -21.29 12.25
N ASN A 113 4.95 -22.06 11.71
CA ASN A 113 5.86 -21.60 10.66
C ASN A 113 5.12 -21.21 9.39
N ILE A 114 4.14 -22.00 8.95
CA ILE A 114 3.31 -21.68 7.78
C ILE A 114 2.57 -20.35 7.97
N PHE A 115 2.03 -20.11 9.16
CA PHE A 115 1.30 -18.87 9.46
C PHE A 115 2.25 -17.67 9.54
N THR A 116 3.40 -17.81 10.17
CA THR A 116 4.43 -16.75 10.21
C THR A 116 4.84 -16.34 8.80
N PHE A 117 5.21 -17.28 7.95
CA PHE A 117 5.61 -16.99 6.58
C PHE A 117 4.49 -16.35 5.76
N HIS A 118 3.26 -16.88 5.88
CA HIS A 118 2.16 -16.38 5.06
C HIS A 118 1.59 -15.05 5.55
N TYR A 119 1.31 -14.92 6.86
CA TYR A 119 0.63 -13.76 7.40
C TYR A 119 1.57 -12.65 7.85
N ILE A 120 2.65 -12.96 8.55
CA ILE A 120 3.56 -11.93 9.08
C ILE A 120 4.54 -11.47 8.00
N GLU A 121 5.15 -12.42 7.28
CA GLU A 121 6.13 -12.11 6.25
C GLU A 121 5.51 -11.88 4.86
N ASP A 122 4.17 -11.98 4.77
CA ASP A 122 3.37 -11.73 3.55
C ASP A 122 3.85 -12.53 2.33
N MET A 123 4.26 -13.79 2.56
CA MET A 123 4.75 -14.65 1.51
C MET A 123 3.61 -15.33 0.74
N PRO A 124 3.66 -15.38 -0.60
CA PRO A 124 2.76 -16.21 -1.37
C PRO A 124 2.97 -17.70 -1.06
N TRP A 125 1.95 -18.52 -1.21
CA TRP A 125 1.99 -19.95 -0.89
C TRP A 125 3.15 -20.71 -1.54
N MET A 126 3.60 -20.28 -2.72
CA MET A 126 4.77 -20.83 -3.39
C MET A 126 6.04 -20.66 -2.54
N GLN A 127 6.26 -19.44 -2.03
CA GLN A 127 7.43 -19.12 -1.20
C GLN A 127 7.36 -19.79 0.17
N VAL A 128 6.15 -19.85 0.76
CA VAL A 128 5.91 -20.61 2.00
C VAL A 128 6.32 -22.07 1.83
N ALA A 129 5.90 -22.73 0.75
CA ALA A 129 6.27 -24.13 0.49
C ALA A 129 7.77 -24.32 0.31
N LEU A 130 8.47 -23.40 -0.38
CA LEU A 130 9.92 -23.44 -0.54
C LEU A 130 10.63 -23.33 0.83
N ASN A 131 10.24 -22.36 1.66
CA ASN A 131 10.83 -22.18 2.99
C ASN A 131 10.55 -23.39 3.90
N MET A 132 9.35 -23.95 3.84
CA MET A 132 9.03 -25.18 4.58
C MET A 132 9.91 -26.38 4.15
N ASN A 133 10.18 -26.53 2.86
CA ASN A 133 11.07 -27.56 2.34
C ASN A 133 12.55 -27.32 2.71
N GLU A 134 12.94 -26.10 2.98
CA GLU A 134 14.29 -25.79 3.50
C GLU A 134 14.44 -26.19 4.96
N ILE A 135 13.41 -25.98 5.77
CA ILE A 135 13.39 -26.32 7.20
C ILE A 135 13.22 -27.82 7.43
N TYR A 136 12.28 -28.45 6.75
CA TYR A 136 11.92 -29.86 6.94
C TYR A 136 12.39 -30.73 5.78
N LYS A 137 13.59 -31.29 5.89
CA LYS A 137 14.20 -32.11 4.83
C LYS A 137 13.59 -33.51 4.68
N ASP A 138 12.88 -33.97 5.70
CA ASP A 138 12.21 -35.28 5.76
C ASP A 138 10.78 -35.28 5.19
N ARG A 139 10.27 -34.12 4.81
CA ARG A 139 8.91 -33.92 4.30
C ARG A 139 8.94 -33.08 3.03
N TYR A 140 7.85 -33.19 2.26
CA TYR A 140 7.69 -32.40 1.05
C TYR A 140 6.42 -31.54 1.10
N TYR A 141 6.61 -30.24 0.97
CA TYR A 141 5.54 -29.26 0.99
C TYR A 141 5.28 -28.72 -0.40
N THR A 142 3.99 -28.62 -0.76
CA THR A 142 3.54 -27.91 -1.97
C THR A 142 2.72 -26.70 -1.54
N PRO A 143 2.56 -25.68 -2.42
CA PRO A 143 1.69 -24.55 -2.14
C PRO A 143 0.28 -24.96 -1.71
N ASP A 144 -0.27 -25.96 -2.37
CA ASP A 144 -1.60 -26.50 -2.07
C ASP A 144 -1.66 -27.21 -0.72
N SER A 145 -0.61 -27.96 -0.33
CA SER A 145 -0.56 -28.62 0.98
C SER A 145 -0.48 -27.61 2.13
N CYS A 146 0.30 -26.54 1.98
CA CYS A 146 0.39 -25.44 2.96
C CYS A 146 -0.96 -24.73 3.11
N ARG A 147 -1.59 -24.37 1.97
CA ARG A 147 -2.92 -23.74 1.98
C ARG A 147 -3.97 -24.61 2.64
N LYS A 148 -4.01 -25.91 2.32
CA LYS A 148 -4.96 -26.87 2.94
C LYS A 148 -4.76 -27.01 4.44
N LYS A 149 -3.53 -26.94 4.95
CA LYS A 149 -3.27 -26.95 6.40
C LYS A 149 -3.83 -25.70 7.06
N ASN A 150 -3.60 -24.53 6.45
CA ASN A 150 -4.19 -23.27 6.87
C ASN A 150 -5.73 -23.35 6.91
N ASP A 151 -6.38 -23.76 5.82
CA ASP A 151 -7.82 -23.82 5.71
C ASP A 151 -8.45 -24.80 6.73
N ARG A 152 -7.82 -25.95 6.95
CA ARG A 152 -8.26 -26.93 7.96
C ARG A 152 -8.19 -26.39 9.38
N TYR A 153 -7.16 -25.60 9.70
CA TYR A 153 -7.06 -24.97 11.01
C TYR A 153 -8.24 -24.04 11.26
N PHE A 154 -8.58 -23.21 10.29
CA PHE A 154 -9.73 -22.30 10.41
C PHE A 154 -11.05 -23.04 10.49
N ILE A 155 -11.27 -24.05 9.66
CA ILE A 155 -12.51 -24.87 9.72
C ILE A 155 -12.67 -25.56 11.07
N LYS A 156 -11.58 -26.05 11.66
CA LYS A 156 -11.63 -26.79 12.93
C LYS A 156 -11.87 -25.87 14.15
N ASN A 157 -11.48 -24.58 14.04
CA ASN A 157 -11.55 -23.62 15.14
C ASN A 157 -12.69 -22.58 14.97
N LEU A 158 -13.54 -22.73 13.93
CA LEU A 158 -14.80 -22.01 13.76
C LEU A 158 -15.91 -22.67 14.58
#